data_6d77f397f55bd4f061a7ee424885c63c
#
_entry.id   6d77f397f55bd4f061a7ee424885c63c
#
_cell.length_a   1.000
_cell.length_b   1.000
_cell.length_c   1.000
_cell.angle_alpha   90.00
_cell.angle_beta   90.00
_cell.angle_gamma   90.00
#
_symmetry.space_group_name_H-M   'P 1'
#
loop_
_entity.id
_entity.type
_entity.pdbx_description
1 polymer ?
#
loop_
_entity_poly.entity_id
_entity_poly.type
_entity_poly.pdbx_seq_one_letter_code
_entity_poly.pdbx_strand_id
1 'polypeptide(L)'
;MKYKLITRRYLNILAGLFIVLASASHANAQQRSEEEVKRIQDAKVAIITNRLNLTPEQSAGFWPVYNEYSQKRREIHRSQRKIINDKKAEGKTDDQVLNNLKEVQDLRQKELDLEKEYQNKFLKTITAAQVIELYKAERTFNDMLIQRLKQKN
;
A
#
# COMPACT_ATOMS: atom_id res chain seq x y z
N MET A 1 28.30 -51.81 13.30
CA MET A 1 27.23 -51.44 12.32
C MET A 1 26.00 -50.77 12.94
N LYS A 2 25.73 -50.90 14.24
CA LYS A 2 24.54 -50.32 14.93
C LYS A 2 24.61 -48.80 15.15
N TYR A 3 25.77 -48.18 15.27
CA TYR A 3 25.92 -46.74 15.57
C TYR A 3 25.57 -45.81 14.38
N LYS A 4 25.73 -46.26 13.13
CA LYS A 4 25.37 -45.48 11.93
C LYS A 4 23.85 -45.29 11.73
N LEU A 5 23.04 -46.18 12.23
CA LEU A 5 21.57 -46.13 12.14
C LEU A 5 20.99 -45.16 13.19
N ILE A 6 21.60 -45.08 14.36
CA ILE A 6 21.15 -44.23 15.46
C ILE A 6 21.42 -42.76 15.12
N THR A 7 22.59 -42.41 14.63
CA THR A 7 22.96 -41.05 14.21
C THR A 7 22.07 -40.52 13.08
N ARG A 8 21.69 -41.37 12.13
CA ARG A 8 20.79 -40.98 11.01
C ARG A 8 19.36 -40.67 11.47
N ARG A 9 18.85 -41.39 12.49
CA ARG A 9 17.53 -41.12 13.08
C ARG A 9 17.50 -39.81 13.85
N TYR A 10 18.50 -39.50 14.64
CA TYR A 10 18.60 -38.21 15.35
C TYR A 10 18.82 -37.04 14.43
N LEU A 11 19.57 -37.22 13.33
CA LEU A 11 19.77 -36.18 12.31
C LEU A 11 18.45 -35.80 11.60
N ASN A 12 17.60 -36.79 11.30
CA ASN A 12 16.29 -36.55 10.68
C ASN A 12 15.30 -35.87 11.65
N ILE A 13 15.35 -36.20 12.95
CA ILE A 13 14.54 -35.58 13.99
C ILE A 13 14.98 -34.13 14.20
N LEU A 14 16.27 -33.85 14.24
CA LEU A 14 16.82 -32.50 14.33
C LEU A 14 16.47 -31.65 13.09
N ALA A 15 16.56 -32.23 11.89
CA ALA A 15 16.15 -31.55 10.65
C ALA A 15 14.66 -31.24 10.63
N GLY A 16 13.80 -32.15 11.08
CA GLY A 16 12.36 -31.93 11.20
C GLY A 16 12.02 -30.84 12.20
N LEU A 17 12.71 -30.79 13.35
CA LEU A 17 12.52 -29.75 14.37
C LEU A 17 12.93 -28.35 13.86
N PHE A 18 13.99 -28.28 13.06
CA PHE A 18 14.48 -27.03 12.48
C PHE A 18 13.50 -26.46 11.43
N ILE A 19 12.83 -27.32 10.65
CA ILE A 19 11.84 -26.93 9.65
C ILE A 19 10.59 -26.36 10.35
N VAL A 20 10.14 -26.95 11.46
CA VAL A 20 8.98 -26.48 12.23
C VAL A 20 9.26 -25.13 12.89
N LEU A 21 10.46 -24.90 13.43
CA LEU A 21 10.85 -23.61 14.02
C LEU A 21 10.97 -22.49 12.96
N ALA A 22 11.46 -22.81 11.76
CA ALA A 22 11.54 -21.84 10.66
C ALA A 22 10.14 -21.41 10.18
N SER A 23 9.18 -22.32 10.14
CA SER A 23 7.79 -22.03 9.72
C SER A 23 7.06 -21.09 10.69
N ALA A 24 7.28 -21.22 11.99
CA ALA A 24 6.67 -20.38 13.01
C ALA A 24 7.15 -18.91 12.96
N SER A 25 8.41 -18.69 12.57
CA SER A 25 8.98 -17.34 12.46
C SER A 25 8.41 -16.56 11.29
N HIS A 26 8.09 -17.21 10.18
CA HIS A 26 7.48 -16.57 9.00
C HIS A 26 6.01 -16.18 9.25
N ALA A 27 5.25 -17.00 9.96
CA ALA A 27 3.86 -16.70 10.30
C ALA A 27 3.74 -15.44 11.19
N ASN A 28 4.61 -15.28 12.18
CA ASN A 28 4.62 -14.12 13.06
C ASN A 28 5.03 -12.81 12.34
N ALA A 29 5.95 -12.87 11.38
CA ALA A 29 6.37 -11.71 10.60
C ALA A 29 5.25 -11.23 9.67
N GLN A 30 4.53 -12.18 9.04
CA GLN A 30 3.40 -11.88 8.16
C GLN A 30 2.25 -11.26 8.94
N GLN A 31 1.88 -11.82 10.08
CA GLN A 31 0.81 -11.32 10.94
C GLN A 31 1.09 -9.89 11.43
N ARG A 32 2.31 -9.59 11.86
CA ARG A 32 2.73 -8.22 12.25
C ARG A 32 2.61 -7.22 11.09
N SER A 33 2.97 -7.65 9.88
CA SER A 33 2.85 -6.82 8.68
C SER A 33 1.38 -6.50 8.35
N GLU A 34 0.50 -7.48 8.46
CA GLU A 34 -0.94 -7.32 8.21
C GLU A 34 -1.60 -6.42 9.26
N GLU A 35 -1.26 -6.58 10.54
CA GLU A 35 -1.73 -5.71 11.62
C GLU A 35 -1.25 -4.26 11.42
N GLU A 36 -0.01 -4.04 11.02
CA GLU A 36 0.51 -2.69 10.75
C GLU A 36 -0.22 -2.05 9.56
N VAL A 37 -0.45 -2.78 8.49
CA VAL A 37 -1.24 -2.32 7.33
C VAL A 37 -2.65 -1.96 7.77
N LYS A 38 -3.31 -2.80 8.56
CA LYS A 38 -4.64 -2.53 9.09
C LYS A 38 -4.67 -1.26 9.94
N ARG A 39 -3.75 -1.09 10.88
CA ARG A 39 -3.64 0.13 11.71
C ARG A 39 -3.47 1.41 10.86
N ILE A 40 -2.70 1.33 9.78
CA ILE A 40 -2.53 2.43 8.85
C ILE A 40 -3.84 2.76 8.13
N GLN A 41 -4.57 1.74 7.70
CA GLN A 41 -5.89 1.90 7.06
C GLN A 41 -6.91 2.49 8.04
N ASP A 42 -6.99 1.97 9.26
CA ASP A 42 -7.90 2.44 10.30
C ASP A 42 -7.61 3.91 10.66
N ALA A 43 -6.33 4.28 10.76
CA ALA A 43 -5.93 5.67 10.98
C ALA A 43 -6.37 6.59 9.83
N LYS A 44 -6.26 6.14 8.58
CA LYS A 44 -6.73 6.89 7.41
C LYS A 44 -8.23 7.11 7.44
N VAL A 45 -8.98 6.05 7.72
CA VAL A 45 -10.45 6.12 7.85
C VAL A 45 -10.84 7.09 8.96
N ALA A 46 -10.20 7.01 10.13
CA ALA A 46 -10.47 7.91 11.25
C ALA A 46 -10.21 9.39 10.90
N ILE A 47 -9.07 9.69 10.25
CA ILE A 47 -8.73 11.07 9.84
C ILE A 47 -9.76 11.62 8.85
N ILE A 48 -10.15 10.83 7.85
CA ILE A 48 -11.14 11.23 6.84
C ILE A 48 -12.51 11.42 7.49
N THR A 49 -12.98 10.45 8.27
CA THR A 49 -14.29 10.51 8.94
C THR A 49 -14.41 11.75 9.82
N ASN A 50 -13.39 12.00 10.65
CA ASN A 50 -13.38 13.16 11.56
C ASN A 50 -13.36 14.49 10.83
N ARG A 51 -12.66 14.59 9.69
CA ARG A 51 -12.57 15.83 8.94
C ARG A 51 -13.82 16.13 8.12
N LEU A 52 -14.38 15.12 7.48
CA LEU A 52 -15.53 15.31 6.59
C LEU A 52 -16.84 15.48 7.34
N ASN A 53 -16.92 15.02 8.58
CA ASN A 53 -18.14 15.03 9.41
C ASN A 53 -19.36 14.55 8.60
N LEU A 54 -19.23 13.36 7.99
CA LEU A 54 -20.24 12.78 7.11
C LEU A 54 -21.48 12.38 7.90
N THR A 55 -22.66 12.65 7.33
CA THR A 55 -23.90 12.03 7.83
C THR A 55 -23.87 10.52 7.54
N PRO A 56 -24.71 9.70 8.20
CA PRO A 56 -24.81 8.27 7.89
C PRO A 56 -25.09 7.99 6.41
N GLU A 57 -25.99 8.77 5.79
CA GLU A 57 -26.37 8.67 4.38
C GLU A 57 -25.18 9.02 3.46
N GLN A 58 -24.48 10.11 3.78
CA GLN A 58 -23.25 10.48 3.05
C GLN A 58 -22.18 9.39 3.17
N SER A 59 -21.98 8.84 4.37
CA SER A 59 -21.01 7.78 4.61
C SER A 59 -21.30 6.53 3.78
N ALA A 60 -22.55 6.12 3.70
CA ALA A 60 -22.97 4.96 2.93
C ALA A 60 -22.65 5.08 1.43
N GLY A 61 -22.83 6.30 0.86
CA GLY A 61 -22.53 6.56 -0.54
C GLY A 61 -21.04 6.87 -0.80
N PHE A 62 -20.37 7.55 0.13
CA PHE A 62 -18.99 8.01 -0.02
C PHE A 62 -17.95 6.88 0.01
N TRP A 63 -18.03 5.99 1.02
CA TRP A 63 -16.97 4.99 1.24
C TRP A 63 -16.78 4.01 0.09
N PRO A 64 -17.81 3.48 -0.57
CA PRO A 64 -17.63 2.63 -1.73
C PRO A 64 -16.87 3.34 -2.86
N VAL A 65 -17.24 4.60 -3.16
CA VAL A 65 -16.61 5.42 -4.20
C VAL A 65 -15.15 5.75 -3.83
N TYR A 66 -14.91 6.12 -2.57
CA TYR A 66 -13.56 6.42 -2.09
C TYR A 66 -12.64 5.21 -2.11
N ASN A 67 -13.14 4.04 -1.73
CA ASN A 67 -12.34 2.81 -1.74
C ASN A 67 -11.94 2.42 -3.17
N GLU A 68 -12.85 2.53 -4.13
CA GLU A 68 -12.56 2.29 -5.55
C GLU A 68 -11.51 3.28 -6.07
N TYR A 69 -11.69 4.58 -5.82
CA TYR A 69 -10.72 5.63 -6.15
C TYR A 69 -9.34 5.32 -5.58
N SER A 70 -9.29 5.05 -4.29
CA SER A 70 -8.05 4.79 -3.57
C SER A 70 -7.32 3.54 -4.10
N GLN A 71 -8.06 2.52 -4.52
CA GLN A 71 -7.48 1.32 -5.15
C GLN A 71 -6.86 1.65 -6.50
N LYS A 72 -7.59 2.29 -7.41
CA LYS A 72 -7.11 2.66 -8.74
C LYS A 72 -5.89 3.58 -8.66
N ARG A 73 -5.91 4.55 -7.74
CA ARG A 73 -4.77 5.44 -7.50
C ARG A 73 -3.55 4.68 -7.00
N ARG A 74 -3.71 3.71 -6.09
CA ARG A 74 -2.59 2.85 -5.64
C ARG A 74 -1.98 2.03 -6.78
N GLU A 75 -2.78 1.56 -7.72
CA GLU A 75 -2.29 0.83 -8.90
C GLU A 75 -1.42 1.72 -9.80
N ILE A 76 -1.88 2.94 -10.08
CA ILE A 76 -1.09 3.93 -10.84
C ILE A 76 0.24 4.22 -10.13
N HIS A 77 0.23 4.52 -8.83
CA HIS A 77 1.43 4.79 -8.05
C HIS A 77 2.38 3.58 -8.00
N ARG A 78 1.84 2.36 -7.97
CA ARG A 78 2.66 1.14 -8.02
C ARG A 78 3.38 1.03 -9.37
N SER A 79 2.68 1.31 -10.48
CA SER A 79 3.26 1.31 -11.81
C SER A 79 4.35 2.37 -11.96
N GLN A 80 4.11 3.60 -11.50
CA GLN A 80 5.11 4.67 -11.50
C GLN A 80 6.36 4.27 -10.71
N ARG A 81 6.19 3.75 -9.49
CA ARG A 81 7.33 3.30 -8.66
C ARG A 81 8.11 2.16 -9.31
N LYS A 82 7.44 1.24 -10.00
CA LYS A 82 8.10 0.15 -10.71
C LYS A 82 9.04 0.67 -11.80
N ILE A 83 8.62 1.70 -12.55
CA ILE A 83 9.43 2.30 -13.59
C ILE A 83 10.62 3.09 -13.01
N ILE A 84 10.34 3.94 -12.00
CA ILE A 84 11.34 4.84 -11.39
C ILE A 84 12.40 4.06 -10.60
N ASN A 85 12.00 3.00 -9.88
CA ASN A 85 12.89 2.21 -9.03
C ASN A 85 13.45 0.96 -9.75
N ASP A 86 13.35 0.90 -11.07
CA ASP A 86 13.91 -0.22 -11.83
C ASP A 86 15.44 -0.20 -11.76
N LYS A 87 15.98 -1.08 -10.89
CA LYS A 87 17.43 -1.25 -10.66
C LYS A 87 18.21 -1.68 -11.92
N LYS A 88 17.51 -2.09 -12.99
CA LYS A 88 18.10 -2.38 -14.30
C LYS A 88 18.30 -1.11 -15.15
N ALA A 89 18.11 0.08 -14.57
CA ALA A 89 18.39 1.34 -15.26
C ALA A 89 19.89 1.51 -15.62
N GLU A 90 20.77 0.92 -14.82
CA GLU A 90 22.20 0.80 -15.16
C GLU A 90 22.36 -0.16 -16.33
N GLY A 91 22.51 0.37 -17.56
CA GLY A 91 22.67 -0.38 -18.81
C GLY A 91 21.52 -0.21 -19.81
N LYS A 92 20.51 0.62 -19.50
CA LYS A 92 19.51 1.05 -20.50
C LYS A 92 20.09 2.05 -21.48
N THR A 93 19.64 1.95 -22.73
CA THR A 93 19.93 2.98 -23.74
C THR A 93 19.12 4.25 -23.44
N ASP A 94 19.58 5.40 -23.95
CA ASP A 94 18.87 6.68 -23.82
C ASP A 94 17.41 6.58 -24.32
N ASP A 95 17.17 5.87 -25.41
CA ASP A 95 15.82 5.64 -25.94
C ASP A 95 14.93 4.89 -24.95
N GLN A 96 15.47 3.90 -24.25
CA GLN A 96 14.73 3.16 -23.23
C GLN A 96 14.41 4.05 -22.02
N VAL A 97 15.33 4.92 -21.64
CA VAL A 97 15.12 5.90 -20.56
C VAL A 97 14.06 6.92 -20.97
N LEU A 98 14.12 7.44 -22.19
CA LEU A 98 13.11 8.37 -22.73
C LEU A 98 11.72 7.74 -22.78
N ASN A 99 11.60 6.46 -23.18
CA ASN A 99 10.34 5.74 -23.16
C ASN A 99 9.79 5.57 -21.73
N ASN A 100 10.66 5.28 -20.76
CA ASN A 100 10.25 5.22 -19.35
C ASN A 100 9.74 6.56 -18.81
N LEU A 101 10.41 7.67 -19.20
CA LEU A 101 9.96 9.02 -18.81
C LEU A 101 8.58 9.35 -19.40
N LYS A 102 8.35 8.98 -20.67
CA LYS A 102 7.04 9.11 -21.31
C LYS A 102 5.97 8.31 -20.56
N GLU A 103 6.25 7.04 -20.25
CA GLU A 103 5.30 6.19 -19.50
C GLU A 103 4.97 6.77 -18.12
N VAL A 104 5.95 7.35 -17.42
CA VAL A 104 5.72 8.04 -16.14
C VAL A 104 4.82 9.27 -16.32
N GLN A 105 5.01 10.05 -17.41
CA GLN A 105 4.14 11.20 -17.71
C GLN A 105 2.69 10.75 -18.02
N ASP A 106 2.52 9.69 -18.80
CA ASP A 106 1.21 9.13 -19.13
C ASP A 106 0.50 8.62 -17.87
N LEU A 107 1.23 8.01 -16.94
CA LEU A 107 0.67 7.57 -15.66
C LEU A 107 0.26 8.76 -14.78
N ARG A 108 0.99 9.88 -14.79
CA ARG A 108 0.59 11.12 -14.10
C ARG A 108 -0.67 11.72 -14.71
N GLN A 109 -0.78 11.69 -16.03
CA GLN A 109 -2.00 12.15 -16.70
C GLN A 109 -3.19 11.28 -16.32
N LYS A 110 -3.01 9.94 -16.31
CA LYS A 110 -4.05 9.00 -15.84
C LYS A 110 -4.47 9.26 -14.39
N GLU A 111 -3.53 9.62 -13.51
CA GLU A 111 -3.85 9.96 -12.13
C GLU A 111 -4.72 11.23 -12.06
N LEU A 112 -4.36 12.26 -12.83
CA LEU A 112 -5.13 13.50 -12.89
C LEU A 112 -6.54 13.28 -13.46
N ASP A 113 -6.68 12.46 -14.49
CA ASP A 113 -7.99 12.14 -15.09
C ASP A 113 -8.83 11.31 -14.12
N LEU A 114 -8.24 10.36 -13.40
CA LEU A 114 -8.88 9.62 -12.33
C LEU A 114 -9.39 10.57 -11.23
N GLU A 115 -8.57 11.52 -10.81
CA GLU A 115 -8.94 12.51 -9.79
C GLU A 115 -10.15 13.34 -10.22
N LYS A 116 -10.17 13.83 -11.45
CA LYS A 116 -11.32 14.59 -12.02
C LYS A 116 -12.59 13.73 -12.10
N GLU A 117 -12.46 12.47 -12.55
CA GLU A 117 -13.58 11.54 -12.62
C GLU A 117 -14.21 11.34 -11.23
N TYR A 118 -13.36 11.03 -10.23
CA TYR A 118 -13.84 10.73 -8.89
C TYR A 118 -14.28 11.96 -8.11
N GLN A 119 -13.71 13.14 -8.36
CA GLN A 119 -14.23 14.40 -7.84
C GLN A 119 -15.71 14.57 -8.22
N ASN A 120 -16.08 14.30 -9.48
CA ASN A 120 -17.46 14.35 -9.92
C ASN A 120 -18.35 13.29 -9.25
N LYS A 121 -17.80 12.09 -8.98
CA LYS A 121 -18.52 11.06 -8.22
C LYS A 121 -18.70 11.44 -6.76
N PHE A 122 -17.70 12.03 -6.11
CA PHE A 122 -17.80 12.52 -4.73
C PHE A 122 -18.85 13.61 -4.59
N LEU A 123 -18.91 14.56 -5.52
CA LEU A 123 -19.88 15.65 -5.50
C LEU A 123 -21.33 15.19 -5.62
N LYS A 124 -21.60 13.94 -6.00
CA LYS A 124 -22.95 13.36 -5.96
C LYS A 124 -23.39 12.96 -4.55
N THR A 125 -22.43 12.81 -3.62
CA THR A 125 -22.69 12.29 -2.27
C THR A 125 -22.31 13.29 -1.19
N ILE A 126 -21.22 14.04 -1.40
CA ILE A 126 -20.70 15.02 -0.45
C ILE A 126 -20.58 16.40 -1.07
N THR A 127 -20.53 17.43 -0.26
CA THR A 127 -20.41 18.83 -0.71
C THR A 127 -19.02 19.15 -1.23
N ALA A 128 -18.89 20.22 -2.02
CA ALA A 128 -17.59 20.72 -2.48
C ALA A 128 -16.65 21.10 -1.32
N ALA A 129 -17.20 21.62 -0.22
CA ALA A 129 -16.44 21.92 0.98
C ALA A 129 -15.87 20.63 1.60
N GLN A 130 -16.66 19.55 1.67
CA GLN A 130 -16.19 18.24 2.14
C GLN A 130 -15.15 17.60 1.22
N VAL A 131 -15.22 17.85 -0.11
CA VAL A 131 -14.15 17.41 -1.04
C VAL A 131 -12.83 18.12 -0.71
N ILE A 132 -12.84 19.41 -0.42
CA ILE A 132 -11.63 20.14 0.03
C ILE A 132 -11.11 19.55 1.35
N GLU A 133 -11.99 19.25 2.29
CA GLU A 133 -11.58 18.61 3.54
C GLU A 133 -11.03 17.18 3.32
N LEU A 134 -11.51 16.44 2.31
CA LEU A 134 -10.93 15.16 1.91
C LEU A 134 -9.47 15.32 1.47
N TYR A 135 -9.16 16.30 0.61
CA TYR A 135 -7.79 16.56 0.18
C TYR A 135 -6.87 16.94 1.35
N LYS A 136 -7.38 17.76 2.28
CA LYS A 136 -6.63 18.09 3.51
C LYS A 136 -6.43 16.85 4.40
N ALA A 137 -7.43 15.98 4.51
CA ALA A 137 -7.32 14.74 5.27
C ALA A 137 -6.26 13.79 4.69
N GLU A 138 -6.24 13.63 3.37
CA GLU A 138 -5.24 12.81 2.67
C GLU A 138 -3.82 13.38 2.85
N ARG A 139 -3.66 14.69 2.76
CA ARG A 139 -2.37 15.36 3.03
C ARG A 139 -1.91 15.13 4.47
N THR A 140 -2.79 15.35 5.45
CA THR A 140 -2.49 15.11 6.88
C THR A 140 -2.07 13.66 7.11
N PHE A 141 -2.75 12.71 6.49
CA PHE A 141 -2.40 11.31 6.58
C PHE A 141 -1.02 11.00 5.99
N ASN A 142 -0.70 11.56 4.82
CA ASN A 142 0.60 11.38 4.19
C ASN A 142 1.73 11.98 5.05
N ASP A 143 1.54 13.17 5.61
CA ASP A 143 2.50 13.82 6.51
C ASP A 143 2.75 12.97 7.77
N MET A 144 1.69 12.40 8.34
CA MET A 144 1.80 11.48 9.49
C MET A 144 2.60 10.21 9.13
N LEU A 145 2.40 9.64 7.95
CA LEU A 145 3.18 8.47 7.51
C LEU A 145 4.67 8.80 7.35
N ILE A 146 5.00 9.95 6.77
CA ILE A 146 6.38 10.42 6.60
C ILE A 146 7.04 10.61 7.97
N GLN A 147 6.36 11.25 8.92
CA GLN A 147 6.87 11.44 10.28
C GLN A 147 7.14 10.09 10.97
N ARG A 148 6.22 9.13 10.85
CA ARG A 148 6.36 7.79 11.43
C ARG A 148 7.56 7.02 10.85
N LEU A 149 7.82 7.15 9.56
CA LEU A 149 8.98 6.55 8.91
C LEU A 149 10.30 7.16 9.39
N LYS A 150 10.33 8.49 9.61
CA LYS A 150 11.52 9.19 10.16
C LYS A 150 11.85 8.80 11.61
N GLN A 151 10.85 8.42 12.39
CA GLN A 151 11.05 7.99 13.78
C GLN A 151 11.53 6.52 13.90
N LYS A 152 11.35 5.72 12.86
CA LYS A 152 11.80 4.30 12.83
C LYS A 152 13.24 4.12 12.34
N ASN A 153 13.85 5.14 11.76
CA ASN A 153 15.24 5.17 11.26
C ASN A 153 16.13 5.94 12.23
#